data_cebbf11f3ecd90cdfe11892ff46d3b20
#
_entry.id   cebbf11f3ecd90cdfe11892ff46d3b20
#
_cell.length_a   1.000
_cell.length_b   1.000
_cell.length_c   1.000
_cell.angle_alpha   90.00
_cell.angle_beta   90.00
_cell.angle_gamma   90.00
#
_symmetry.space_group_name_H-M   'P 1'
#
loop_
_entity.id
_entity.type
_entity.pdbx_description
1 polymer ?
#
loop_
_entity_poly.entity_id
_entity_poly.type
_entity_poly.pdbx_seq_one_letter_code
_entity_poly.pdbx_strand_id
1 'polypeptide(L)'
;MADETKKTENKKGQINIELDETIAQGTYSNLAIINHSVSEFVVDFVNIMPGTPKSKVKSRIILTPQHAKRLAKALQENVRRFEKAHGEIKDYEKSPMPLNFGPTGQA
;
A
#
# COMPACT_ATOMS: atom_id res chain seq x y z
N MET A 1 18.60 -15.49 3.57
CA MET A 1 18.12 -15.25 3.29
C MET A 1 18.02 -14.65 2.19
N ALA A 2 18.44 -14.09 2.00
CA ALA A 2 18.43 -13.45 0.91
C ALA A 2 18.18 -14.20 -0.22
N ASP A 3 18.29 -15.32 -0.15
CA ASP A 3 18.14 -15.92 -1.29
C ASP A 3 16.84 -16.10 -1.74
N GLU A 4 15.90 -15.92 -1.04
CA GLU A 4 14.70 -16.13 -1.58
C GLU A 4 14.45 -15.19 -2.60
N THR A 5 15.06 -14.14 -2.63
CA THR A 5 14.77 -13.20 -3.65
C THR A 5 15.35 -13.63 -4.90
N LYS A 6 16.29 -14.48 -4.89
CA LYS A 6 16.79 -14.77 -6.11
C LYS A 6 16.39 -15.97 -6.61
N LYS A 7 15.63 -16.63 -6.18
CA LYS A 7 15.33 -17.72 -6.75
C LYS A 7 14.48 -17.70 -7.86
N THR A 8 13.99 -16.70 -8.29
CA THR A 8 13.15 -16.66 -9.39
C THR A 8 13.85 -17.08 -10.59
N GLU A 9 13.44 -18.05 -11.29
CA GLU A 9 14.07 -18.42 -12.41
C GLU A 9 13.90 -17.52 -13.48
N ASN A 10 14.78 -17.18 -14.20
CA ASN A 10 14.71 -16.28 -15.23
C ASN A 10 14.28 -16.91 -16.47
N LYS A 11 13.12 -17.37 -16.63
CA LYS A 11 12.75 -17.89 -17.89
C LYS A 11 12.36 -16.83 -18.79
N LYS A 12 12.25 -17.12 -20.04
CA LYS A 12 11.91 -16.17 -20.96
C LYS A 12 10.66 -15.47 -20.61
N GLY A 13 10.62 -14.25 -20.55
CA GLY A 13 9.45 -13.46 -20.23
C GLY A 13 9.23 -13.25 -18.74
N GLN A 14 10.08 -13.82 -17.96
CA GLN A 14 9.91 -13.64 -16.56
C GLN A 14 10.79 -12.57 -16.02
N ILE A 15 10.41 -11.93 -14.95
CA ILE A 15 11.15 -10.85 -14.36
C ILE A 15 11.78 -11.34 -13.09
N ASN A 16 13.02 -10.98 -12.90
CA ASN A 16 13.68 -11.27 -11.66
C ASN A 16 13.40 -10.17 -10.68
N ILE A 17 12.91 -10.49 -9.50
CA ILE A 17 12.57 -9.50 -8.52
C ILE A 17 13.44 -9.69 -7.31
N GLU A 18 14.10 -8.64 -6.90
CA GLU A 18 14.95 -8.68 -5.75
C GLU A 18 14.39 -7.85 -4.62
N LEU A 19 14.62 -8.22 -3.40
CA LEU A 19 14.16 -7.48 -2.25
C LEU A 19 15.39 -7.07 -1.47
N ASP A 20 15.72 -5.79 -1.53
CA ASP A 20 16.87 -5.27 -0.85
C ASP A 20 16.65 -5.34 0.65
N GLU A 21 17.68 -5.59 1.41
CA GLU A 21 17.57 -5.71 2.83
C GLU A 21 16.94 -4.54 3.52
N THR A 22 17.27 -3.34 3.13
CA THR A 22 16.68 -2.19 3.79
C THR A 22 15.21 -2.10 3.47
N ILE A 23 14.82 -2.46 2.26
CA ILE A 23 13.42 -2.40 1.89
C ILE A 23 12.66 -3.53 2.56
N ALA A 24 13.32 -4.63 2.81
CA ALA A 24 12.67 -5.77 3.40
C ALA A 24 12.18 -5.50 4.82
N GLN A 25 12.75 -4.50 5.47
CA GLN A 25 12.32 -4.18 6.81
C GLN A 25 10.91 -3.62 6.81
N GLY A 26 10.50 -3.05 5.73
CA GLY A 26 9.14 -2.55 5.59
C GLY A 26 8.93 -1.19 6.22
N THR A 27 7.82 -0.59 5.94
CA THR A 27 7.45 0.70 6.50
C THR A 27 6.04 0.57 7.03
N TYR A 28 5.85 0.89 8.29
CA TYR A 28 4.54 0.78 8.89
C TYR A 28 3.68 1.97 8.48
N SER A 29 2.44 1.74 8.19
CA SER A 29 1.53 2.80 7.82
C SER A 29 0.15 2.47 8.32
N ASN A 30 -0.57 3.47 8.83
CA ASN A 30 -1.93 3.26 9.25
C ASN A 30 -2.89 4.24 8.58
N LEU A 31 -2.43 4.94 7.57
CA LEU A 31 -3.31 5.80 6.79
C LEU A 31 -2.77 5.90 5.38
N ALA A 32 -3.61 5.87 4.41
CA ALA A 32 -3.19 6.10 3.03
C ALA A 32 -4.05 7.19 2.44
N ILE A 33 -3.43 8.16 1.80
CA ILE A 33 -4.13 9.23 1.13
C ILE A 33 -3.91 9.02 -0.36
N ILE A 34 -4.97 8.97 -1.12
CA ILE A 34 -4.89 8.61 -2.52
C ILE A 34 -5.43 9.72 -3.39
N ASN A 35 -4.63 10.11 -4.36
CA ASN A 35 -5.01 11.11 -5.33
C ASN A 35 -4.79 10.56 -6.71
N HIS A 36 -5.38 11.14 -7.71
CA HIS A 36 -5.14 10.67 -9.06
C HIS A 36 -5.36 11.76 -10.08
N SER A 37 -4.77 11.57 -11.24
CA SER A 37 -5.01 12.42 -12.39
C SER A 37 -5.35 11.42 -13.49
N VAL A 38 -5.43 11.86 -14.73
CA VAL A 38 -5.75 10.95 -15.81
C VAL A 38 -4.59 10.04 -16.10
N SER A 39 -3.41 10.37 -15.69
CA SER A 39 -2.26 9.56 -16.03
C SER A 39 -1.64 8.81 -14.86
N GLU A 40 -1.95 9.16 -13.63
CA GLU A 40 -1.29 8.52 -12.51
C GLU A 40 -2.12 8.48 -11.26
N PHE A 41 -1.85 7.51 -10.41
CA PHE A 41 -2.43 7.48 -9.08
C PHE A 41 -1.26 7.68 -8.11
N VAL A 42 -1.47 8.44 -7.08
CA VAL A 42 -0.45 8.69 -6.09
C VAL A 42 -0.98 8.20 -4.75
N VAL A 43 -0.26 7.31 -4.11
CA VAL A 43 -0.67 6.77 -2.83
C VAL A 43 0.36 7.18 -1.81
N ASP A 44 -0.05 7.96 -0.82
CA ASP A 44 0.84 8.44 0.21
C ASP A 44 0.55 7.69 1.48
N PHE A 45 1.54 7.01 2.02
CA PHE A 45 1.37 6.23 3.22
C PHE A 45 1.88 7.01 4.42
N VAL A 46 1.07 7.09 5.45
CA VAL A 46 1.35 7.90 6.60
C VAL A 46 1.26 7.07 7.87
N ASN A 47 2.09 7.38 8.83
CA ASN A 47 2.02 6.73 10.11
C ASN A 47 1.56 7.78 11.10
N ILE A 48 0.31 7.69 11.54
CA ILE A 48 -0.22 8.65 12.48
C ILE A 48 0.04 8.15 13.87
N MET A 49 0.68 8.96 14.68
CA MET A 49 0.99 8.58 16.02
C MET A 49 0.34 9.52 17.00
N PRO A 50 -0.26 9.01 18.04
CA PRO A 50 -0.93 9.83 19.02
C PRO A 50 0.07 10.78 19.67
N GLY A 51 -0.33 11.96 19.96
CA GLY A 51 0.54 12.90 20.62
C GLY A 51 1.48 13.63 19.72
N THR A 52 1.53 13.29 18.46
CA THR A 52 2.40 13.95 17.52
C THR A 52 1.61 15.01 16.82
N PRO A 53 2.01 16.24 16.86
CA PRO A 53 1.23 17.32 16.25
C PRO A 53 1.17 17.20 14.75
N LYS A 54 2.16 16.64 14.12
CA LYS A 54 2.15 16.51 12.70
C LYS A 54 2.52 15.13 12.30
N SER A 55 1.89 14.62 11.28
CA SER A 55 2.23 13.32 10.74
C SER A 55 2.84 13.54 9.37
N LYS A 56 3.83 12.79 9.03
CA LYS A 56 4.48 12.94 7.76
C LYS A 56 4.24 11.78 6.86
N VAL A 57 4.27 12.03 5.59
CA VAL A 57 4.17 10.97 4.61
C VAL A 57 5.45 10.16 4.70
N LYS A 58 5.32 8.87 4.90
CA LYS A 58 6.47 8.01 4.99
C LYS A 58 6.88 7.50 3.64
N SER A 59 5.97 7.34 2.76
CA SER A 59 6.30 6.80 1.46
C SER A 59 5.26 7.21 0.45
N ARG A 60 5.68 7.62 -0.72
CA ARG A 60 4.75 7.99 -1.79
C ARG A 60 4.99 7.05 -2.95
N ILE A 61 3.96 6.38 -3.40
CA ILE A 61 4.06 5.45 -4.50
C ILE A 61 3.20 5.96 -5.64
N ILE A 62 3.75 6.02 -6.81
CA ILE A 62 3.04 6.48 -7.99
C ILE A 62 2.78 5.31 -8.89
N LEU A 63 1.54 5.15 -9.30
CA LEU A 63 1.14 4.00 -10.09
C LEU A 63 0.47 4.45 -11.39
N THR A 64 0.58 3.63 -12.40
CA THR A 64 -0.22 3.86 -13.59
C THR A 64 -1.65 3.50 -13.24
N PRO A 65 -2.63 4.04 -13.94
CA PRO A 65 -4.02 3.71 -13.65
C PRO A 65 -4.30 2.22 -13.78
N GLN A 66 -3.69 1.57 -14.76
CA GLN A 66 -3.89 0.15 -14.95
C GLN A 66 -3.36 -0.64 -13.78
N HIS A 67 -2.19 -0.25 -13.26
CA HIS A 67 -1.64 -0.97 -12.14
C HIS A 67 -2.43 -0.67 -10.87
N ALA A 68 -2.92 0.55 -10.72
CA ALA A 68 -3.74 0.89 -9.57
C ALA A 68 -4.98 0.01 -9.52
N LYS A 69 -5.57 -0.23 -10.69
CA LYS A 69 -6.76 -1.04 -10.74
C LYS A 69 -6.44 -2.49 -10.37
N ARG A 70 -5.33 -2.98 -10.86
CA ARG A 70 -4.93 -4.35 -10.55
C ARG A 70 -4.57 -4.50 -9.08
N LEU A 71 -3.91 -3.49 -8.52
CA LEU A 71 -3.55 -3.53 -7.12
C LEU A 71 -4.81 -3.54 -6.24
N ALA A 72 -5.81 -2.74 -6.60
CA ALA A 72 -7.04 -2.69 -5.84
C ALA A 72 -7.70 -4.05 -5.81
N LYS A 73 -7.72 -4.73 -6.96
CA LYS A 73 -8.33 -6.03 -7.01
C LYS A 73 -7.54 -7.03 -6.22
N ALA A 74 -6.23 -6.99 -6.32
CA ALA A 74 -5.39 -7.94 -5.61
C ALA A 74 -5.51 -7.75 -4.10
N LEU A 75 -5.58 -6.49 -3.66
CA LEU A 75 -5.70 -6.23 -2.25
C LEU A 75 -7.06 -6.71 -1.75
N GLN A 76 -8.11 -6.46 -2.52
CA GLN A 76 -9.44 -6.89 -2.13
C GLN A 76 -9.48 -8.41 -2.01
N GLU A 77 -8.84 -9.10 -2.92
CA GLU A 77 -8.82 -10.54 -2.89
C GLU A 77 -8.05 -11.04 -1.67
N ASN A 78 -6.96 -10.40 -1.31
CA ASN A 78 -6.20 -10.80 -0.14
C ASN A 78 -6.97 -10.54 1.15
N VAL A 79 -7.70 -9.44 1.22
CA VAL A 79 -8.51 -9.16 2.37
C VAL A 79 -9.57 -10.25 2.51
N ARG A 80 -10.16 -10.65 1.39
CA ARG A 80 -11.17 -11.67 1.43
C ARG A 80 -10.62 -13.00 1.92
N ARG A 81 -9.42 -13.35 1.48
CA ARG A 81 -8.82 -14.59 1.92
C ARG A 81 -8.47 -14.53 3.40
N PHE A 82 -8.02 -13.37 3.86
CA PHE A 82 -7.69 -13.22 5.25
C PHE A 82 -8.96 -13.41 6.09
N GLU A 83 -10.06 -12.79 5.67
CA GLU A 83 -11.29 -12.89 6.43
C GLU A 83 -11.84 -14.31 6.44
N LYS A 84 -11.63 -15.02 5.38
CA LYS A 84 -12.11 -16.37 5.33
C LYS A 84 -11.32 -17.24 6.30
N ALA A 85 -10.06 -17.00 6.46
CA ALA A 85 -9.23 -17.80 7.33
C ALA A 85 -9.28 -17.35 8.78
N HIS A 86 -9.43 -16.07 9.04
CA HIS A 86 -9.30 -15.52 10.37
C HIS A 86 -10.51 -14.76 10.90
N GLY A 87 -11.52 -14.62 10.10
CA GLY A 87 -12.70 -13.87 10.52
C GLY A 87 -12.70 -12.47 10.00
N GLU A 88 -13.84 -11.85 10.07
CA GLU A 88 -14.01 -10.53 9.53
C GLU A 88 -13.13 -9.50 10.17
N ILE A 89 -12.53 -8.63 9.38
CA ILE A 89 -11.75 -7.54 9.89
C ILE A 89 -12.73 -6.50 10.37
N LYS A 90 -12.70 -6.14 11.63
CA LYS A 90 -13.60 -5.17 12.15
C LYS A 90 -13.00 -3.82 12.31
N ASP A 91 -13.79 -2.80 12.02
CA ASP A 91 -13.32 -1.46 12.13
C ASP A 91 -13.90 -0.96 13.44
N TYR A 92 -13.23 -1.21 14.54
CA TYR A 92 -13.74 -0.89 15.82
C TYR A 92 -13.99 0.58 16.06
N GLU A 93 -13.26 1.43 15.44
CA GLU A 93 -13.50 2.80 15.65
C GLU A 93 -13.40 3.53 14.43
N LYS A 94 -14.15 4.55 14.22
CA LYS A 94 -14.05 5.30 13.06
C LYS A 94 -12.85 6.09 13.11
N SER A 95 -12.16 6.17 12.06
CA SER A 95 -10.98 6.95 11.99
C SER A 95 -11.37 8.39 12.15
N PRO A 96 -10.71 9.14 12.93
CA PRO A 96 -11.01 10.53 13.07
C PRO A 96 -10.59 11.28 11.85
N MET A 97 -9.82 10.67 10.99
CA MET A 97 -9.40 11.32 9.83
C MET A 97 -9.95 10.68 8.63
N PRO A 98 -10.40 11.39 7.68
CA PRO A 98 -10.96 10.82 6.48
C PRO A 98 -9.84 10.26 5.63
N LEU A 99 -10.14 9.26 4.91
CA LEU A 99 -9.15 8.69 4.02
C LEU A 99 -8.91 9.58 2.85
N ASN A 100 -9.83 10.43 2.52
CA ASN A 100 -9.63 11.35 1.47
C ASN A 100 -9.76 12.69 2.03
N PHE A 101 -8.80 13.57 1.77
CA PHE A 101 -8.88 14.85 2.30
C PHE A 101 -9.28 15.78 1.24
N GLY A 102 -10.41 16.21 1.18
CA GLY A 102 -10.83 17.22 0.30
C GLY A 102 -10.16 17.37 -0.98
N PRO A 103 -10.32 18.45 -1.58
CA PRO A 103 -9.80 18.63 -2.89
C PRO A 103 -8.36 18.50 -2.92
N THR A 104 -7.70 18.74 -1.87
CA THR A 104 -6.37 18.70 -1.99
C THR A 104 -6.08 17.34 -1.91
N GLY A 105 -6.63 16.67 -1.16
CA GLY A 105 -6.21 15.41 -1.06
C GLY A 105 -6.82 14.62 -2.00
N GLN A 106 -7.81 14.86 -2.41
CA GLN A 106 -8.35 14.07 -3.17
C GLN A 106 -8.26 14.25 -4.40
N ALA A 107 -7.99 14.67 -4.79
CA ALA A 107 -7.82 14.82 -6.10
C ALA A 107 -8.79 14.18 -6.79
#